data_5e5e9114906188199241b6435e408de1
#
_entry.id   5e5e9114906188199241b6435e408de1
#
_cell.length_a   1.000
_cell.length_b   1.000
_cell.length_c   1.000
_cell.angle_alpha   90.00
_cell.angle_beta   90.00
_cell.angle_gamma   90.00
#
_symmetry.space_group_name_H-M   'P 1'
#
loop_
_entity.id
_entity.type
_entity.pdbx_description
1 polymer ?
#
loop_
_entity_poly.entity_id
_entity_poly.type
_entity_poly.pdbx_seq_one_letter_code
_entity_poly.pdbx_strand_id
1 'polypeptide(L)'
;MPPQQETPVNSIVVPFETDTSPDLLRRLGRHEVPERWRAADRSAHAPHLVAVPGDDGEDWAAAALVTARPHTAYLKIVDAVGDVSAAVGAVVAHARRHKLAQVKWEGWTARPEDAAAAGFAPLRPPLAQAEDAAGPATGYVRWLHDGTVPEPPYYGQTTHFTCGAVTALVAQAHVGTLPGEGFDRRAELTLWRDATNFPACEPVGLGVAVRRAWPSSPVTVHLDTDRPVLLDHLPEKEQEWRALLQDASRADAGRAGVPIDPTRLSMTALRDALGRREHVLLLLSLARMQGFEVPHWVLCHAAVPGAVVIEDPWADAATGDTWVDAHLLPVPDPSLDTMSALSADGFRGAVTIGRPRP
;
A
#
# COMPACT_ATOMS: atom_id res chain seq x y z
N MET A 1 15.67 25.74 -11.65
CA MET A 1 16.90 25.81 -10.84
C MET A 1 17.69 24.54 -11.15
N PRO A 2 19.02 24.56 -11.30
CA PRO A 2 19.79 23.33 -11.43
C PRO A 2 19.65 22.51 -10.14
N PRO A 3 19.65 21.17 -10.22
CA PRO A 3 19.58 20.34 -9.02
C PRO A 3 20.78 20.68 -8.12
N GLN A 4 20.48 21.00 -6.85
CA GLN A 4 21.53 21.17 -5.85
C GLN A 4 22.27 19.83 -5.76
N GLN A 5 23.56 19.84 -6.05
CA GLN A 5 24.45 18.71 -5.79
C GLN A 5 24.47 18.49 -4.26
N GLU A 6 23.68 17.52 -3.80
CA GLU A 6 23.74 17.09 -2.41
C GLU A 6 25.14 16.51 -2.18
N THR A 7 25.87 17.07 -1.22
CA THR A 7 27.16 16.52 -0.78
C THR A 7 26.95 15.07 -0.34
N PRO A 8 27.81 14.11 -0.76
CA PRO A 8 27.64 12.73 -0.37
C PRO A 8 27.76 12.60 1.16
N VAL A 9 26.64 12.35 1.82
CA VAL A 9 26.63 12.06 3.26
C VAL A 9 27.23 10.69 3.45
N ASN A 10 28.38 10.61 4.14
CA ASN A 10 28.97 9.34 4.52
C ASN A 10 28.01 8.67 5.52
N SER A 11 27.40 7.56 5.15
CA SER A 11 26.41 6.86 5.97
C SER A 11 26.74 5.38 6.06
N ILE A 12 26.51 4.81 7.24
CA ILE A 12 26.65 3.39 7.53
C ILE A 12 25.24 2.79 7.59
N VAL A 13 25.04 1.63 6.97
CA VAL A 13 23.78 0.89 7.03
C VAL A 13 24.04 -0.44 7.73
N VAL A 14 23.29 -0.70 8.80
CA VAL A 14 23.40 -1.91 9.60
C VAL A 14 22.02 -2.53 9.84
N PRO A 15 21.86 -3.85 9.79
CA PRO A 15 20.62 -4.50 10.18
C PRO A 15 20.22 -4.10 11.59
N PHE A 16 18.92 -4.01 11.83
CA PHE A 16 18.34 -3.78 13.16
C PHE A 16 17.48 -4.98 13.53
N GLU A 17 17.82 -5.61 14.63
CA GLU A 17 17.04 -6.69 15.23
C GLU A 17 16.52 -6.22 16.59
N THR A 18 15.40 -6.76 17.04
CA THR A 18 14.80 -6.39 18.32
C THR A 18 15.75 -6.62 19.51
N ASP A 19 16.62 -7.65 19.38
CA ASP A 19 17.71 -7.99 20.31
C ASP A 19 19.04 -7.32 19.93
N THR A 20 18.97 -6.17 19.31
CA THR A 20 20.12 -5.43 18.79
C THR A 20 21.29 -5.40 19.77
N SER A 21 22.48 -5.72 19.25
CA SER A 21 23.73 -5.78 20.00
C SER A 21 23.93 -4.54 20.90
N PRO A 22 24.34 -4.73 22.17
CA PRO A 22 24.73 -3.64 23.06
C PRO A 22 25.75 -2.68 22.46
N ASP A 23 26.58 -3.15 21.52
CA ASP A 23 27.58 -2.35 20.83
C ASP A 23 26.96 -1.34 19.85
N LEU A 24 25.89 -1.72 19.15
CA LEU A 24 25.12 -0.80 18.30
C LEU A 24 24.46 0.30 19.13
N LEU A 25 23.88 -0.08 20.27
CA LEU A 25 23.27 0.88 21.20
C LEU A 25 24.31 1.80 21.83
N ARG A 26 25.54 1.33 22.08
CA ARG A 26 26.65 2.18 22.58
C ARG A 26 27.08 3.21 21.53
N ARG A 27 27.10 2.85 20.22
CA ARG A 27 27.44 3.78 19.14
C ARG A 27 26.39 4.89 18.95
N LEU A 28 25.13 4.66 19.34
CA LEU A 28 24.12 5.69 19.47
C LEU A 28 24.40 6.64 20.66
N GLY A 29 25.34 6.25 21.54
CA GLY A 29 25.97 7.04 22.58
C GLY A 29 24.95 7.67 23.54
N ARG A 30 24.83 9.00 23.49
CA ARG A 30 23.99 9.80 24.38
C ARG A 30 22.51 9.84 23.99
N HIS A 31 22.13 9.21 22.87
CA HIS A 31 20.77 9.27 22.37
C HIS A 31 19.95 8.13 22.97
N GLU A 32 18.91 8.47 23.69
CA GLU A 32 17.92 7.49 24.11
C GLU A 32 17.26 6.86 22.88
N VAL A 33 17.37 5.53 22.77
CA VAL A 33 16.68 4.78 21.73
C VAL A 33 15.19 4.79 22.06
N PRO A 34 14.32 5.33 21.21
CA PRO A 34 12.89 5.37 21.46
C PRO A 34 12.34 3.95 21.72
N GLU A 35 11.50 3.79 22.74
CA GLU A 35 10.88 2.51 23.07
C GLU A 35 10.16 1.91 21.86
N ARG A 36 9.55 2.76 21.01
CA ARG A 36 8.87 2.35 19.79
C ARG A 36 9.76 1.61 18.76
N TRP A 37 11.08 1.75 18.84
CA TRP A 37 11.98 0.98 17.97
C TRP A 37 11.92 -0.52 18.29
N ARG A 38 11.62 -0.87 19.53
CA ARG A 38 11.55 -2.24 20.03
C ARG A 38 10.11 -2.73 20.26
N ALA A 39 9.13 -1.83 20.17
CA ALA A 39 7.74 -2.13 20.52
C ALA A 39 7.05 -3.10 19.54
N ALA A 40 7.61 -3.32 18.34
CA ALA A 40 7.08 -4.25 17.35
C ALA A 40 8.20 -5.06 16.71
N ASP A 41 7.91 -6.31 16.37
CA ASP A 41 8.77 -7.15 15.54
C ASP A 41 8.64 -6.74 14.07
N ARG A 42 9.64 -6.04 13.55
CA ARG A 42 9.70 -5.57 12.17
C ARG A 42 10.50 -6.47 11.24
N SER A 43 10.88 -7.67 11.68
CA SER A 43 11.74 -8.59 10.92
C SER A 43 11.23 -8.85 9.49
N ALA A 44 9.91 -8.91 9.31
CA ALA A 44 9.28 -9.06 8.00
C ALA A 44 9.50 -7.87 7.05
N HIS A 45 9.87 -6.69 7.58
CA HIS A 45 10.03 -5.44 6.82
C HIS A 45 11.49 -4.97 6.71
N ALA A 46 12.44 -5.91 6.79
CA ALA A 46 13.87 -5.68 6.63
C ALA A 46 14.37 -4.44 7.40
N PRO A 47 14.18 -4.37 8.73
CA PRO A 47 14.56 -3.21 9.52
C PRO A 47 16.07 -3.00 9.52
N HIS A 48 16.51 -1.76 9.34
CA HIS A 48 17.91 -1.39 9.45
C HIS A 48 18.10 0.04 9.95
N LEU A 49 19.28 0.33 10.46
CA LEU A 49 19.69 1.68 10.83
C LEU A 49 20.48 2.30 9.69
N VAL A 50 20.14 3.52 9.35
CA VAL A 50 20.98 4.40 8.54
C VAL A 50 21.60 5.42 9.48
N ALA A 51 22.91 5.28 9.73
CA ALA A 51 23.64 6.06 10.69
C ALA A 51 24.64 7.01 10.03
N VAL A 52 24.83 8.18 10.64
CA VAL A 52 25.85 9.17 10.28
C VAL A 52 26.92 9.11 11.35
N PRO A 53 28.19 8.77 11.00
CA PRO A 53 29.30 8.77 11.95
C PRO A 53 29.51 10.16 12.58
N GLY A 54 29.91 10.17 13.85
CA GLY A 54 30.44 11.35 14.51
C GLY A 54 31.88 11.69 14.07
N ASP A 55 32.40 12.80 14.54
CA ASP A 55 33.72 13.32 14.14
C ASP A 55 34.87 12.39 14.52
N ASP A 56 34.74 11.62 15.59
CA ASP A 56 35.76 10.66 16.08
C ASP A 56 35.60 9.27 15.43
N GLY A 57 34.47 9.01 14.73
CA GLY A 57 34.18 7.73 14.09
C GLY A 57 33.80 6.60 15.05
N GLU A 58 33.87 6.80 16.37
CA GLU A 58 33.49 5.81 17.38
C GLU A 58 31.98 5.84 17.65
N ASP A 59 31.43 7.02 17.80
CA ASP A 59 29.99 7.27 18.02
C ASP A 59 29.27 7.67 16.73
N TRP A 60 27.95 7.61 16.74
CA TRP A 60 27.09 8.12 15.68
C TRP A 60 26.49 9.48 16.06
N ALA A 61 26.69 10.48 15.20
CA ALA A 61 26.07 11.80 15.37
C ALA A 61 24.55 11.75 15.20
N ALA A 62 24.07 10.80 14.36
CA ALA A 62 22.67 10.62 14.08
C ALA A 62 22.39 9.21 13.56
N ALA A 63 21.15 8.75 13.75
CA ALA A 63 20.68 7.51 13.14
C ALA A 63 19.17 7.54 12.91
N ALA A 64 18.70 6.86 11.86
CA ALA A 64 17.30 6.61 11.62
C ALA A 64 17.02 5.11 11.55
N LEU A 65 15.96 4.66 12.22
CA LEU A 65 15.40 3.33 12.00
C LEU A 65 14.51 3.39 10.76
N VAL A 66 14.80 2.53 9.79
CA VAL A 66 14.07 2.45 8.54
C VAL A 66 13.55 1.05 8.29
N THR A 67 12.40 0.97 7.61
CA THR A 67 11.74 -0.27 7.20
C THR A 67 11.21 -0.13 5.78
N ALA A 68 10.92 -1.27 5.13
CA ALA A 68 10.20 -1.32 3.86
C ALA A 68 9.46 -2.66 3.77
N ARG A 69 8.25 -2.67 3.23
CA ARG A 69 7.62 -3.92 2.83
C ARG A 69 8.43 -4.56 1.69
N PRO A 70 8.68 -5.87 1.71
CA PRO A 70 9.39 -6.55 0.63
C PRO A 70 8.73 -6.30 -0.74
N HIS A 71 9.54 -6.29 -1.79
CA HIS A 71 9.08 -6.13 -3.18
C HIS A 71 8.36 -4.81 -3.49
N THR A 72 8.58 -3.77 -2.70
CA THR A 72 8.07 -2.41 -2.90
C THR A 72 9.21 -1.43 -3.21
N ALA A 73 8.88 -0.21 -3.63
CA ALA A 73 9.88 0.79 -4.05
C ALA A 73 9.91 2.00 -3.12
N TYR A 74 9.75 1.79 -1.81
CA TYR A 74 9.85 2.85 -0.81
C TYR A 74 10.76 2.44 0.36
N LEU A 75 11.14 3.44 1.14
CA LEU A 75 11.77 3.28 2.44
C LEU A 75 11.02 4.17 3.44
N LYS A 76 10.65 3.63 4.60
CA LYS A 76 9.97 4.37 5.65
C LYS A 76 10.94 4.66 6.79
N ILE A 77 11.06 5.92 7.18
CA ILE A 77 11.67 6.34 8.44
C ILE A 77 10.63 6.13 9.53
N VAL A 78 10.89 5.17 10.42
CA VAL A 78 10.07 4.96 11.63
C VAL A 78 10.32 6.11 12.60
N ASP A 79 11.59 6.42 12.84
CA ASP A 79 12.02 7.52 13.69
C ASP A 79 13.51 7.80 13.49
N ALA A 80 13.97 8.94 14.01
CA ALA A 80 15.37 9.36 13.95
C ALA A 80 15.82 9.94 15.27
N VAL A 81 17.11 9.77 15.60
CA VAL A 81 17.75 10.28 16.80
C VAL A 81 19.03 11.05 16.46
N GLY A 82 19.47 11.92 17.36
CA GLY A 82 20.65 12.78 17.16
C GLY A 82 20.34 13.97 16.23
N ASP A 83 21.24 14.26 15.30
CA ASP A 83 20.99 15.24 14.23
C ASP A 83 19.97 14.64 13.22
N VAL A 84 18.70 14.90 13.46
CA VAL A 84 17.58 14.41 12.65
C VAL A 84 17.72 14.82 11.19
N SER A 85 18.21 16.04 10.91
CA SER A 85 18.39 16.51 9.54
C SER A 85 19.45 15.70 8.80
N ALA A 86 20.56 15.41 9.46
CA ALA A 86 21.62 14.56 8.91
C ALA A 86 21.15 13.12 8.70
N ALA A 87 20.41 12.54 9.67
CA ALA A 87 19.86 11.20 9.57
C ALA A 87 18.90 11.07 8.38
N VAL A 88 17.93 11.99 8.27
CA VAL A 88 16.94 12.01 7.18
C VAL A 88 17.61 12.22 5.82
N GLY A 89 18.59 13.14 5.74
CA GLY A 89 19.40 13.34 4.53
C GLY A 89 20.14 12.08 4.10
N ALA A 90 20.72 11.33 5.05
CA ALA A 90 21.39 10.06 4.79
C ALA A 90 20.41 8.98 4.27
N VAL A 91 19.21 8.89 4.83
CA VAL A 91 18.14 7.98 4.35
C VAL A 91 17.73 8.32 2.91
N VAL A 92 17.50 9.60 2.62
CA VAL A 92 17.14 10.04 1.27
C VAL A 92 18.25 9.72 0.27
N ALA A 93 19.52 9.97 0.62
CA ALA A 93 20.67 9.63 -0.21
C ALA A 93 20.78 8.11 -0.43
N HIS A 94 20.53 7.31 0.61
CA HIS A 94 20.49 5.85 0.53
C HIS A 94 19.37 5.38 -0.43
N ALA A 95 18.15 5.89 -0.27
CA ALA A 95 17.01 5.54 -1.12
C ALA A 95 17.26 5.88 -2.61
N ARG A 96 17.89 7.02 -2.89
CA ARG A 96 18.29 7.42 -4.26
C ARG A 96 19.32 6.46 -4.87
N ARG A 97 20.35 6.05 -4.09
CA ARG A 97 21.34 5.07 -4.57
C ARG A 97 20.69 3.74 -4.95
N HIS A 98 19.65 3.34 -4.22
CA HIS A 98 18.87 2.12 -4.48
C HIS A 98 17.74 2.31 -5.50
N LYS A 99 17.61 3.50 -6.12
CA LYS A 99 16.59 3.84 -7.12
C LYS A 99 15.17 3.60 -6.63
N LEU A 100 14.91 3.84 -5.35
CA LEU A 100 13.57 3.78 -4.80
C LEU A 100 12.72 4.95 -5.32
N ALA A 101 11.41 4.77 -5.38
CA ALA A 101 10.48 5.79 -5.86
C ALA A 101 10.21 6.88 -4.82
N GLN A 102 10.25 6.53 -3.53
CA GLN A 102 9.92 7.47 -2.45
C GLN A 102 10.57 7.12 -1.11
N VAL A 103 10.62 8.11 -0.23
CA VAL A 103 10.85 7.94 1.21
C VAL A 103 9.60 8.43 1.94
N LYS A 104 9.16 7.66 2.93
CA LYS A 104 8.09 8.03 3.88
C LYS A 104 8.70 8.31 5.25
N TRP A 105 7.98 9.07 6.07
CA TRP A 105 8.41 9.35 7.44
C TRP A 105 7.20 9.33 8.37
N GLU A 106 7.23 8.51 9.41
CA GLU A 106 6.21 8.51 10.47
C GLU A 106 6.33 9.76 11.33
N GLY A 107 5.22 10.43 11.55
CA GLY A 107 5.18 11.69 12.26
C GLY A 107 5.12 11.58 13.78
N TRP A 108 5.84 10.64 14.40
CA TRP A 108 5.86 10.49 15.86
C TRP A 108 6.53 11.68 16.55
N THR A 109 7.70 12.06 16.03
CA THR A 109 8.55 13.13 16.56
C THR A 109 8.91 14.17 15.52
N ALA A 110 8.59 13.92 14.24
CA ALA A 110 8.87 14.82 13.13
C ALA A 110 8.05 16.11 13.29
N ARG A 111 8.74 17.26 13.35
CA ARG A 111 8.06 18.54 13.29
C ARG A 111 7.74 18.88 11.83
N PRO A 112 6.59 19.52 11.56
CA PRO A 112 6.19 19.88 10.19
C PRO A 112 7.25 20.72 9.45
N GLU A 113 7.91 21.63 10.15
CA GLU A 113 8.96 22.48 9.60
C GLU A 113 10.22 21.69 9.21
N ASP A 114 10.62 20.68 10.00
CA ASP A 114 11.77 19.83 9.70
C ASP A 114 11.46 18.91 8.49
N ALA A 115 10.25 18.35 8.43
CA ALA A 115 9.81 17.55 7.30
C ALA A 115 9.78 18.37 6.01
N ALA A 116 9.22 19.60 6.06
CA ALA A 116 9.19 20.50 4.92
C ALA A 116 10.60 20.93 4.46
N ALA A 117 11.50 21.25 5.41
CA ALA A 117 12.89 21.59 5.11
C ALA A 117 13.64 20.42 4.45
N ALA A 118 13.32 19.17 4.82
CA ALA A 118 13.85 17.96 4.19
C ALA A 118 13.11 17.58 2.90
N GLY A 119 12.19 18.39 2.40
CA GLY A 119 11.46 18.20 1.14
C GLY A 119 10.36 17.13 1.19
N PHE A 120 9.81 16.87 2.37
CA PHE A 120 8.64 16.00 2.54
C PHE A 120 7.35 16.83 2.52
N ALA A 121 6.32 16.28 1.90
CA ALA A 121 4.95 16.77 1.98
C ALA A 121 4.17 15.96 3.04
N PRO A 122 3.23 16.58 3.77
CA PRO A 122 2.35 15.85 4.66
C PRO A 122 1.41 14.95 3.87
N LEU A 123 1.18 13.73 4.37
CA LEU A 123 0.12 12.85 3.91
C LEU A 123 -1.22 13.28 4.52
N ARG A 124 -2.32 13.06 3.79
CA ARG A 124 -3.66 13.26 4.35
C ARG A 124 -3.92 12.23 5.44
N PRO A 125 -4.41 12.66 6.61
CA PRO A 125 -4.80 11.71 7.64
C PRO A 125 -5.88 10.73 7.13
N PRO A 126 -5.92 9.50 7.66
CA PRO A 126 -7.00 8.56 7.36
C PRO A 126 -8.38 9.14 7.61
N LEU A 127 -9.37 8.81 6.75
CA LEU A 127 -10.76 9.30 6.86
C LEU A 127 -11.45 8.85 8.15
N ALA A 128 -11.19 7.62 8.58
CA ALA A 128 -11.56 7.11 9.88
C ALA A 128 -10.42 6.22 10.37
N GLN A 129 -10.08 6.34 11.63
CA GLN A 129 -9.23 5.36 12.29
C GLN A 129 -10.15 4.45 13.10
N ALA A 130 -9.95 3.13 13.02
CA ALA A 130 -10.47 2.26 14.05
C ALA A 130 -9.95 2.77 15.40
N GLU A 131 -10.76 2.72 16.45
CA GLU A 131 -10.38 3.22 17.78
C GLU A 131 -9.05 2.62 18.28
N ASP A 132 -8.67 1.46 17.73
CA ASP A 132 -7.44 0.73 18.03
C ASP A 132 -6.35 0.85 16.94
N ALA A 133 -6.46 1.76 15.98
CA ALA A 133 -5.45 1.89 14.92
C ALA A 133 -4.12 2.40 15.50
N ALA A 134 -3.20 1.47 15.70
CA ALA A 134 -1.83 1.78 16.07
C ALA A 134 -1.15 2.50 14.90
N GLY A 135 -0.87 3.80 15.06
CA GLY A 135 -0.17 4.56 14.02
C GLY A 135 0.03 6.02 14.40
N PRO A 136 0.92 6.73 13.71
CA PRO A 136 1.13 8.16 13.95
C PRO A 136 -0.10 8.95 13.48
N ALA A 137 -0.39 10.05 14.16
CA ALA A 137 -1.45 10.99 13.76
C ALA A 137 -1.14 11.67 12.41
N THR A 138 0.15 11.78 12.08
CA THR A 138 0.65 12.38 10.83
C THR A 138 1.66 11.47 10.17
N GLY A 139 1.75 11.57 8.85
CA GLY A 139 2.79 10.93 8.05
C GLY A 139 3.27 11.90 6.98
N TYR A 140 4.45 11.64 6.45
CA TYR A 140 5.04 12.47 5.41
C TYR A 140 5.56 11.60 4.27
N VAL A 141 5.60 12.17 3.07
CA VAL A 141 6.11 11.52 1.86
C VAL A 141 7.05 12.45 1.11
N ARG A 142 8.16 11.92 0.60
CA ARG A 142 9.06 12.56 -0.35
C ARG A 142 9.21 11.65 -1.57
N TRP A 143 8.69 12.10 -2.71
CA TRP A 143 8.93 11.44 -3.99
C TRP A 143 10.36 11.71 -4.47
N LEU A 144 11.02 10.70 -5.03
CA LEU A 144 12.40 10.78 -5.50
C LEU A 144 12.51 10.93 -7.03
N HIS A 145 11.39 11.12 -7.69
CA HIS A 145 11.25 11.42 -9.11
C HIS A 145 10.50 12.73 -9.32
N ASP A 146 10.63 13.32 -10.50
CA ASP A 146 9.84 14.49 -10.88
C ASP A 146 8.38 14.09 -11.16
N GLY A 147 7.45 14.96 -10.79
CA GLY A 147 6.02 14.76 -11.00
C GLY A 147 5.22 14.72 -9.70
N THR A 148 3.91 14.90 -9.86
CA THR A 148 2.93 14.83 -8.76
C THR A 148 2.13 13.54 -8.87
N VAL A 149 1.98 12.84 -7.76
CA VAL A 149 1.09 11.69 -7.64
C VAL A 149 -0.20 12.17 -6.99
N PRO A 150 -1.36 12.00 -7.63
CA PRO A 150 -2.63 12.30 -6.99
C PRO A 150 -2.81 11.45 -5.75
N GLU A 151 -3.22 12.07 -4.66
CA GLU A 151 -3.41 11.41 -3.37
C GLU A 151 -4.91 11.12 -3.15
N PRO A 152 -5.35 9.84 -3.20
CA PRO A 152 -6.69 9.48 -2.77
C PRO A 152 -6.83 9.61 -1.25
N PRO A 153 -8.06 9.62 -0.71
CA PRO A 153 -8.21 9.48 0.74
C PRO A 153 -7.77 8.08 1.17
N TYR A 154 -7.13 7.97 2.33
CA TYR A 154 -6.82 6.67 2.92
C TYR A 154 -7.92 6.22 3.89
N TYR A 155 -8.27 4.93 3.83
CA TYR A 155 -9.15 4.26 4.77
C TYR A 155 -8.68 2.82 4.98
N GLY A 156 -8.38 2.46 6.22
CA GLY A 156 -8.04 1.08 6.58
C GLY A 156 -9.29 0.22 6.72
N GLN A 157 -9.27 -0.99 6.15
CA GLN A 157 -10.37 -1.94 6.32
C GLN A 157 -10.59 -2.29 7.81
N THR A 158 -11.84 -2.40 8.21
CA THR A 158 -12.19 -2.69 9.62
C THR A 158 -12.31 -4.18 9.93
N THR A 159 -12.22 -5.03 8.92
CA THR A 159 -12.27 -6.51 9.05
C THR A 159 -11.30 -7.17 8.08
N HIS A 160 -10.93 -8.44 8.34
CA HIS A 160 -9.94 -9.17 7.50
C HIS A 160 -10.41 -9.51 6.07
N PHE A 161 -11.65 -9.22 5.70
CA PHE A 161 -12.25 -9.67 4.43
C PHE A 161 -12.90 -8.56 3.60
N THR A 162 -12.82 -7.30 4.03
CA THR A 162 -13.49 -6.17 3.36
C THR A 162 -12.61 -5.38 2.39
N CYS A 163 -11.40 -5.87 2.10
CA CYS A 163 -10.44 -5.17 1.23
C CYS A 163 -11.03 -4.75 -0.12
N GLY A 164 -11.79 -5.62 -0.80
CA GLY A 164 -12.44 -5.31 -2.08
C GLY A 164 -13.46 -4.18 -1.97
N ALA A 165 -14.27 -4.17 -0.91
CA ALA A 165 -15.23 -3.10 -0.68
C ALA A 165 -14.53 -1.76 -0.39
N VAL A 166 -13.51 -1.78 0.46
CA VAL A 166 -12.74 -0.57 0.83
C VAL A 166 -12.04 0.01 -0.39
N THR A 167 -11.36 -0.79 -1.20
CA THR A 167 -10.69 -0.30 -2.41
C THR A 167 -11.67 0.37 -3.40
N ALA A 168 -12.87 -0.18 -3.53
CA ALA A 168 -13.92 0.41 -4.37
C ALA A 168 -14.43 1.75 -3.81
N LEU A 169 -14.66 1.83 -2.50
CA LEU A 169 -15.05 3.07 -1.83
C LEU A 169 -13.98 4.15 -1.96
N VAL A 170 -12.70 3.81 -1.75
CA VAL A 170 -11.58 4.74 -1.93
C VAL A 170 -11.50 5.25 -3.37
N ALA A 171 -11.67 4.37 -4.37
CA ALA A 171 -11.71 4.77 -5.77
C ALA A 171 -12.82 5.79 -6.06
N GLN A 172 -14.02 5.60 -5.52
CA GLN A 172 -15.15 6.51 -5.71
C GLN A 172 -14.98 7.82 -4.93
N ALA A 173 -14.42 7.78 -3.74
CA ALA A 173 -14.09 8.99 -3.00
C ALA A 173 -13.01 9.84 -3.71
N HIS A 174 -12.02 9.19 -4.34
CA HIS A 174 -10.99 9.87 -5.10
C HIS A 174 -11.53 10.63 -6.32
N VAL A 175 -12.58 10.13 -6.98
CA VAL A 175 -13.24 10.84 -8.10
C VAL A 175 -14.36 11.76 -7.66
N GLY A 176 -14.63 11.89 -6.36
CA GLY A 176 -15.62 12.80 -5.79
C GLY A 176 -17.06 12.32 -5.92
N THR A 177 -17.31 11.05 -6.24
CA THR A 177 -18.66 10.46 -6.30
C THR A 177 -19.17 9.96 -4.96
N LEU A 178 -18.28 9.80 -3.98
CA LEU A 178 -18.60 9.46 -2.61
C LEU A 178 -18.12 10.59 -1.69
N PRO A 179 -19.03 11.33 -1.03
CA PRO A 179 -18.63 12.34 -0.05
C PRO A 179 -17.99 11.69 1.17
N GLY A 180 -16.99 12.36 1.77
CA GLY A 180 -16.25 11.83 2.92
C GLY A 180 -17.13 11.44 4.12
N GLU A 181 -18.25 12.12 4.33
CA GLU A 181 -19.25 11.81 5.36
C GLU A 181 -19.99 10.47 5.12
N GLY A 182 -19.97 9.96 3.87
CA GLY A 182 -20.52 8.64 3.51
C GLY A 182 -19.53 7.50 3.58
N PHE A 183 -18.28 7.77 4.02
CA PHE A 183 -17.21 6.80 4.07
C PHE A 183 -17.01 6.31 5.51
N ASP A 184 -17.76 5.29 5.87
CA ASP A 184 -17.74 4.72 7.21
C ASP A 184 -17.79 3.17 7.18
N ARG A 185 -17.69 2.56 8.34
CA ARG A 185 -17.80 1.10 8.49
C ARG A 185 -19.11 0.53 7.95
N ARG A 186 -20.20 1.31 7.98
CA ARG A 186 -21.50 0.88 7.45
C ARG A 186 -21.46 0.76 5.94
N ALA A 187 -20.88 1.76 5.26
CA ALA A 187 -20.70 1.74 3.82
C ALA A 187 -19.79 0.57 3.40
N GLU A 188 -18.68 0.36 4.12
CA GLU A 188 -17.77 -0.77 3.94
C GLU A 188 -18.50 -2.11 3.99
N LEU A 189 -19.23 -2.38 5.07
CA LEU A 189 -19.95 -3.64 5.26
C LEU A 189 -21.13 -3.81 4.31
N THR A 190 -21.79 -2.69 3.91
CA THR A 190 -22.87 -2.74 2.94
C THR A 190 -22.36 -3.15 1.57
N LEU A 191 -21.30 -2.49 1.07
CA LEU A 191 -20.72 -2.82 -0.22
C LEU A 191 -20.12 -4.23 -0.23
N TRP A 192 -19.44 -4.62 0.84
CA TRP A 192 -18.92 -5.98 1.00
C TRP A 192 -20.03 -7.03 0.88
N ARG A 193 -21.14 -6.85 1.61
CA ARG A 193 -22.28 -7.77 1.56
C ARG A 193 -22.89 -7.87 0.14
N ASP A 194 -22.94 -6.76 -0.58
CA ASP A 194 -23.47 -6.73 -1.93
C ASP A 194 -22.52 -7.31 -2.98
N ALA A 195 -21.21 -7.36 -2.67
CA ALA A 195 -20.14 -7.79 -3.55
C ALA A 195 -19.67 -9.23 -3.32
N THR A 196 -20.06 -9.85 -2.20
CA THR A 196 -19.37 -11.08 -1.79
C THR A 196 -20.24 -12.31 -1.82
N ASN A 197 -19.59 -13.41 -2.16
CA ASN A 197 -20.07 -14.77 -1.99
C ASN A 197 -19.44 -15.42 -0.72
N PHE A 198 -19.12 -14.59 0.24
CA PHE A 198 -18.60 -14.85 1.59
C PHE A 198 -17.38 -15.81 1.63
N PRO A 199 -16.29 -15.49 2.38
CA PRO A 199 -16.04 -14.20 3.06
C PRO A 199 -15.43 -13.15 2.13
N ALA A 200 -14.69 -13.53 1.08
CA ALA A 200 -13.96 -12.62 0.20
C ALA A 200 -14.74 -12.26 -1.06
N CYS A 201 -14.55 -11.05 -1.56
CA CYS A 201 -15.13 -10.62 -2.83
C CYS A 201 -14.38 -11.31 -3.98
N GLU A 202 -15.11 -12.06 -4.82
CA GLU A 202 -14.59 -12.51 -6.11
C GLU A 202 -14.73 -11.41 -7.18
N PRO A 203 -13.92 -11.43 -8.26
CA PRO A 203 -13.83 -10.32 -9.18
C PRO A 203 -15.16 -9.89 -9.82
N VAL A 204 -16.00 -10.85 -10.22
CA VAL A 204 -17.25 -10.56 -10.94
C VAL A 204 -18.30 -9.95 -9.99
N GLY A 205 -18.45 -10.53 -8.80
CA GLY A 205 -19.36 -10.02 -7.76
C GLY A 205 -18.97 -8.61 -7.32
N LEU A 206 -17.66 -8.34 -7.15
CA LEU A 206 -17.18 -6.99 -6.83
C LEU A 206 -17.51 -6.01 -7.96
N GLY A 207 -17.25 -6.36 -9.21
CA GLY A 207 -17.58 -5.51 -10.37
C GLY A 207 -19.07 -5.20 -10.48
N VAL A 208 -19.94 -6.19 -10.23
CA VAL A 208 -21.39 -6.02 -10.21
C VAL A 208 -21.85 -5.07 -9.09
N ALA A 209 -21.31 -5.24 -7.87
CA ALA A 209 -21.65 -4.39 -6.73
C ALA A 209 -21.22 -2.94 -6.97
N VAL A 210 -20.02 -2.72 -7.51
CA VAL A 210 -19.52 -1.39 -7.89
C VAL A 210 -20.43 -0.75 -8.93
N ARG A 211 -20.83 -1.48 -9.98
CA ARG A 211 -21.72 -0.97 -11.02
C ARG A 211 -23.09 -0.61 -10.50
N ARG A 212 -23.63 -1.39 -9.54
CA ARG A 212 -24.94 -1.12 -8.91
C ARG A 212 -24.87 0.11 -8.00
N ALA A 213 -23.81 0.23 -7.22
CA ALA A 213 -23.62 1.36 -6.31
C ALA A 213 -23.38 2.69 -7.06
N TRP A 214 -22.66 2.65 -8.19
CA TRP A 214 -22.28 3.84 -9.00
C TRP A 214 -22.60 3.64 -10.49
N PRO A 215 -23.87 3.74 -10.89
CA PRO A 215 -24.31 3.46 -12.27
C PRO A 215 -23.69 4.36 -13.33
N SER A 216 -23.24 5.56 -12.97
CA SER A 216 -22.57 6.49 -13.90
C SER A 216 -21.12 6.11 -14.21
N SER A 217 -20.46 5.30 -13.37
CA SER A 217 -19.10 4.85 -13.58
C SER A 217 -19.05 3.62 -14.47
N PRO A 218 -18.39 3.64 -15.63
CA PRO A 218 -18.12 2.43 -16.40
C PRO A 218 -17.32 1.43 -15.59
N VAL A 219 -17.71 0.16 -15.60
CA VAL A 219 -17.03 -0.93 -14.90
C VAL A 219 -16.75 -2.04 -15.87
N THR A 220 -15.54 -2.58 -15.88
CA THR A 220 -15.12 -3.78 -16.61
C THR A 220 -14.39 -4.72 -15.66
N VAL A 221 -14.78 -5.98 -15.65
CA VAL A 221 -14.04 -7.03 -14.94
C VAL A 221 -13.06 -7.68 -15.89
N HIS A 222 -11.79 -7.79 -15.50
CA HIS A 222 -10.76 -8.55 -16.20
C HIS A 222 -10.52 -9.83 -15.41
N LEU A 223 -10.78 -10.98 -16.03
CA LEU A 223 -10.61 -12.29 -15.39
C LEU A 223 -10.23 -13.30 -16.46
N ASP A 224 -8.96 -13.69 -16.50
CA ASP A 224 -8.37 -14.55 -17.53
C ASP A 224 -8.62 -16.05 -17.30
N THR A 225 -9.73 -16.36 -16.64
CA THR A 225 -10.25 -17.73 -16.48
C THR A 225 -11.78 -17.73 -16.49
N ASP A 226 -12.37 -18.78 -17.01
CA ASP A 226 -13.83 -19.02 -16.96
C ASP A 226 -14.25 -19.88 -15.76
N ARG A 227 -13.27 -20.49 -15.07
CA ARG A 227 -13.50 -21.31 -13.87
C ARG A 227 -13.77 -20.43 -12.64
N PRO A 228 -14.51 -20.95 -11.64
CA PRO A 228 -14.59 -20.33 -10.32
C PRO A 228 -13.22 -20.15 -9.70
N VAL A 229 -13.00 -19.02 -9.02
CA VAL A 229 -11.70 -18.61 -8.46
C VAL A 229 -11.71 -18.54 -6.94
N LEU A 230 -10.53 -18.54 -6.31
CA LEU A 230 -10.36 -18.42 -4.85
C LEU A 230 -11.00 -19.57 -4.05
N LEU A 231 -11.05 -20.77 -4.62
CA LEU A 231 -11.69 -21.94 -3.99
C LEU A 231 -10.71 -23.00 -3.51
N ASP A 232 -9.45 -23.00 -3.99
CA ASP A 232 -8.49 -24.09 -3.84
C ASP A 232 -8.20 -24.50 -2.37
N HIS A 233 -8.32 -23.55 -1.45
CA HIS A 233 -8.07 -23.77 -0.01
C HIS A 233 -9.31 -24.13 0.81
N LEU A 234 -10.45 -24.30 0.14
CA LEU A 234 -11.73 -24.58 0.80
C LEU A 234 -12.07 -26.07 0.74
N PRO A 235 -12.83 -26.60 1.69
CA PRO A 235 -13.40 -27.95 1.61
C PRO A 235 -14.27 -28.11 0.34
N GLU A 236 -14.24 -29.29 -0.28
CA GLU A 236 -14.95 -29.58 -1.54
C GLU A 236 -16.43 -29.16 -1.53
N LYS A 237 -17.14 -29.45 -0.44
CA LYS A 237 -18.53 -29.04 -0.29
C LYS A 237 -18.73 -27.51 -0.29
N GLU A 238 -17.74 -26.76 0.20
CA GLU A 238 -17.77 -25.29 0.14
C GLU A 238 -17.46 -24.79 -1.27
N GLN A 239 -16.55 -25.45 -1.98
CA GLN A 239 -16.24 -25.11 -3.34
C GLN A 239 -17.47 -25.21 -4.26
N GLU A 240 -18.30 -26.27 -4.12
CA GLU A 240 -19.50 -26.47 -4.92
C GLU A 240 -20.48 -25.28 -4.82
N TRP A 241 -20.90 -24.94 -3.60
CA TRP A 241 -21.91 -23.86 -3.45
C TRP A 241 -21.35 -22.48 -3.78
N ARG A 242 -20.03 -22.24 -3.52
CA ARG A 242 -19.38 -20.97 -3.91
C ARG A 242 -19.23 -20.86 -5.42
N ALA A 243 -18.96 -21.96 -6.14
CA ALA A 243 -18.97 -21.99 -7.59
C ALA A 243 -20.35 -21.58 -8.14
N LEU A 244 -21.45 -22.14 -7.59
CA LEU A 244 -22.81 -21.75 -7.96
C LEU A 244 -23.08 -20.26 -7.73
N LEU A 245 -22.55 -19.67 -6.64
CA LEU A 245 -22.70 -18.23 -6.39
C LEU A 245 -21.89 -17.40 -7.39
N GLN A 246 -20.69 -17.84 -7.80
CA GLN A 246 -19.91 -17.15 -8.83
C GLN A 246 -20.58 -17.23 -10.21
N ASP A 247 -21.23 -18.35 -10.54
CA ASP A 247 -22.05 -18.46 -11.75
C ASP A 247 -23.25 -17.48 -11.70
N ALA A 248 -23.87 -17.33 -10.53
CA ALA A 248 -24.90 -16.30 -10.33
C ALA A 248 -24.36 -14.88 -10.50
N SER A 249 -23.15 -14.58 -10.01
CA SER A 249 -22.46 -13.29 -10.23
C SER A 249 -22.22 -13.02 -11.72
N ARG A 250 -21.81 -14.03 -12.50
CA ARG A 250 -21.65 -13.90 -13.96
C ARG A 250 -22.98 -13.59 -14.66
N ALA A 251 -24.06 -14.25 -14.26
CA ALA A 251 -25.41 -13.94 -14.77
C ALA A 251 -25.85 -12.50 -14.38
N ASP A 252 -25.51 -12.06 -13.16
CA ASP A 252 -25.75 -10.70 -12.68
C ASP A 252 -24.94 -9.66 -13.47
N ALA A 253 -23.71 -9.95 -13.82
CA ALA A 253 -22.88 -9.09 -14.66
C ALA A 253 -23.54 -8.81 -16.00
N GLY A 254 -24.08 -9.85 -16.65
CA GLY A 254 -24.87 -9.69 -17.89
C GLY A 254 -26.08 -8.78 -17.70
N ARG A 255 -26.84 -8.95 -16.61
CA ARG A 255 -28.01 -8.11 -16.30
C ARG A 255 -27.65 -6.65 -15.96
N ALA A 256 -26.51 -6.44 -15.28
CA ALA A 256 -26.01 -5.13 -14.89
C ALA A 256 -25.22 -4.41 -16.00
N GLY A 257 -24.98 -5.07 -17.14
CA GLY A 257 -24.18 -4.54 -18.24
C GLY A 257 -22.71 -4.35 -17.84
N VAL A 258 -22.16 -5.26 -17.05
CA VAL A 258 -20.74 -5.31 -16.68
C VAL A 258 -20.01 -6.28 -17.60
N PRO A 259 -19.16 -5.80 -18.53
CA PRO A 259 -18.35 -6.66 -19.35
C PRO A 259 -17.37 -7.49 -18.52
N ILE A 260 -17.19 -8.78 -18.87
CA ILE A 260 -16.13 -9.63 -18.35
C ILE A 260 -15.16 -9.86 -19.52
N ASP A 261 -13.96 -9.29 -19.42
CA ASP A 261 -12.88 -9.45 -20.39
C ASP A 261 -12.03 -10.67 -19.97
N PRO A 262 -12.01 -11.76 -20.80
CA PRO A 262 -11.20 -12.93 -20.50
C PRO A 262 -9.72 -12.73 -20.83
N THR A 263 -9.33 -11.58 -21.37
CA THR A 263 -7.93 -11.28 -21.66
C THR A 263 -7.23 -10.85 -20.38
N ARG A 264 -6.08 -11.49 -20.11
CA ARG A 264 -5.23 -11.10 -18.96
C ARG A 264 -4.89 -9.60 -19.01
N LEU A 265 -5.24 -8.85 -17.99
CA LEU A 265 -4.85 -7.45 -17.89
C LEU A 265 -3.32 -7.35 -17.73
N SER A 266 -2.63 -6.94 -18.79
CA SER A 266 -1.17 -6.76 -18.75
C SER A 266 -0.78 -5.52 -17.92
N MET A 267 0.47 -5.46 -17.44
CA MET A 267 0.98 -4.26 -16.74
C MET A 267 0.95 -3.02 -17.63
N THR A 268 1.16 -3.17 -18.94
CA THR A 268 1.02 -2.07 -19.90
C THR A 268 -0.42 -1.56 -19.95
N ALA A 269 -1.40 -2.46 -20.12
CA ALA A 269 -2.81 -2.08 -20.16
C ALA A 269 -3.29 -1.46 -18.83
N LEU A 270 -2.77 -1.95 -17.69
CA LEU A 270 -3.03 -1.36 -16.38
C LEU A 270 -2.50 0.08 -16.32
N ARG A 271 -1.23 0.31 -16.72
CA ARG A 271 -0.65 1.67 -16.75
C ARG A 271 -1.38 2.60 -17.70
N ASP A 272 -1.83 2.09 -18.86
CA ASP A 272 -2.65 2.86 -19.81
C ASP A 272 -4.00 3.27 -19.20
N ALA A 273 -4.64 2.39 -18.44
CA ALA A 273 -5.87 2.71 -17.70
C ALA A 273 -5.62 3.85 -16.67
N LEU A 274 -4.53 3.74 -15.89
CA LEU A 274 -4.14 4.81 -14.95
C LEU A 274 -3.82 6.12 -15.68
N GLY A 275 -3.19 6.07 -16.85
CA GLY A 275 -2.92 7.23 -17.72
C GLY A 275 -4.22 7.91 -18.20
N ARG A 276 -5.30 7.17 -18.40
CA ARG A 276 -6.64 7.69 -18.68
C ARG A 276 -7.37 8.17 -17.43
N ARG A 277 -6.72 8.10 -16.25
CA ARG A 277 -7.27 8.42 -14.93
C ARG A 277 -8.43 7.51 -14.55
N GLU A 278 -8.38 6.27 -14.98
CA GLU A 278 -9.23 5.18 -14.49
C GLU A 278 -8.59 4.59 -13.22
N HIS A 279 -9.38 3.92 -12.41
CA HIS A 279 -8.93 3.18 -11.25
C HIS A 279 -8.94 1.68 -11.56
N VAL A 280 -7.95 0.95 -11.06
CA VAL A 280 -7.92 -0.51 -11.20
C VAL A 280 -7.87 -1.13 -9.81
N LEU A 281 -8.95 -1.81 -9.42
CA LEU A 281 -8.92 -2.71 -8.28
C LEU A 281 -8.21 -3.96 -8.75
N LEU A 282 -7.09 -4.31 -8.12
CA LEU A 282 -6.27 -5.46 -8.50
C LEU A 282 -6.24 -6.48 -7.38
N LEU A 283 -6.54 -7.72 -7.70
CA LEU A 283 -6.41 -8.83 -6.78
C LEU A 283 -4.98 -9.36 -6.80
N LEU A 284 -4.36 -9.51 -5.64
CA LEU A 284 -2.99 -10.00 -5.48
C LEU A 284 -2.85 -10.92 -4.27
N SER A 285 -1.72 -11.65 -4.17
CA SER A 285 -1.32 -12.38 -2.97
C SER A 285 -0.40 -11.53 -2.10
N LEU A 286 -0.67 -11.49 -0.80
CA LEU A 286 0.18 -10.81 0.19
C LEU A 286 1.46 -11.59 0.53
N ALA A 287 1.63 -12.82 0.03
CA ALA A 287 2.74 -13.70 0.39
C ALA A 287 4.12 -13.04 0.23
N ARG A 288 4.33 -12.26 -0.84
CA ARG A 288 5.61 -11.60 -1.11
C ARG A 288 5.82 -10.31 -0.34
N MET A 289 4.73 -9.61 -0.03
CA MET A 289 4.79 -8.27 0.58
C MET A 289 4.67 -8.32 2.10
N GLN A 290 3.95 -9.31 2.63
CA GLN A 290 3.64 -9.43 4.05
C GLN A 290 3.89 -10.84 4.64
N GLY A 291 4.36 -11.79 3.83
CA GLY A 291 4.78 -13.12 4.29
C GLY A 291 3.67 -14.14 4.50
N PHE A 292 2.39 -13.82 4.20
CA PHE A 292 1.27 -14.76 4.31
C PHE A 292 0.44 -14.83 3.03
N GLU A 293 0.05 -16.04 2.64
CA GLU A 293 -0.64 -16.30 1.37
C GLU A 293 -2.15 -16.07 1.53
N VAL A 294 -2.57 -14.83 1.30
CA VAL A 294 -3.98 -14.43 1.33
C VAL A 294 -4.28 -13.59 0.09
N PRO A 295 -5.37 -13.91 -0.64
CA PRO A 295 -5.88 -13.03 -1.69
C PRO A 295 -6.32 -11.69 -1.12
N HIS A 296 -5.87 -10.61 -1.74
CA HIS A 296 -6.10 -9.27 -1.23
C HIS A 296 -6.33 -8.28 -2.36
N TRP A 297 -7.31 -7.38 -2.17
CA TRP A 297 -7.61 -6.32 -3.11
C TRP A 297 -6.85 -5.05 -2.74
N VAL A 298 -6.21 -4.45 -3.74
CA VAL A 298 -5.56 -3.14 -3.65
C VAL A 298 -6.10 -2.21 -4.73
N LEU A 299 -6.06 -0.91 -4.50
CA LEU A 299 -6.43 0.10 -5.48
C LEU A 299 -5.17 0.61 -6.20
N CYS A 300 -5.02 0.33 -7.49
CA CYS A 300 -4.05 1.00 -8.35
C CYS A 300 -4.65 2.33 -8.85
N HIS A 301 -3.99 3.46 -8.58
CA HIS A 301 -4.54 4.79 -8.90
C HIS A 301 -3.58 5.72 -9.64
N ALA A 302 -2.29 5.43 -9.63
CA ALA A 302 -1.26 6.21 -10.32
C ALA A 302 -0.10 5.32 -10.78
N ALA A 303 0.70 5.83 -11.70
CA ALA A 303 1.93 5.19 -12.16
C ALA A 303 3.09 6.18 -12.12
N VAL A 304 4.23 5.71 -11.63
CA VAL A 304 5.49 6.44 -11.59
C VAL A 304 6.54 5.68 -12.41
N PRO A 305 7.74 6.22 -12.67
CA PRO A 305 8.77 5.49 -13.41
C PRO A 305 9.06 4.12 -12.78
N GLY A 306 8.75 3.03 -13.51
CA GLY A 306 9.01 1.64 -13.11
C GLY A 306 8.12 1.04 -12.02
N ALA A 307 7.12 1.78 -11.52
CA ALA A 307 6.23 1.29 -10.48
C ALA A 307 4.78 1.80 -10.64
N VAL A 308 3.84 1.04 -10.11
CA VAL A 308 2.45 1.43 -9.90
C VAL A 308 2.27 1.86 -8.45
N VAL A 309 1.53 2.94 -8.21
CA VAL A 309 1.18 3.40 -6.86
C VAL A 309 -0.17 2.83 -6.48
N ILE A 310 -0.18 2.14 -5.35
CA ILE A 310 -1.38 1.49 -4.83
C ILE A 310 -1.81 2.09 -3.49
N GLU A 311 -3.09 1.94 -3.17
CA GLU A 311 -3.61 2.01 -1.81
C GLU A 311 -3.86 0.60 -1.32
N ASP A 312 -3.24 0.25 -0.20
CA ASP A 312 -3.48 -1.01 0.48
C ASP A 312 -4.39 -0.75 1.69
N PRO A 313 -5.61 -1.29 1.74
CA PRO A 313 -6.49 -1.07 2.88
C PRO A 313 -6.05 -1.80 4.15
N TRP A 314 -4.95 -2.56 4.11
CA TRP A 314 -4.45 -3.34 5.24
C TRP A 314 -3.07 -2.86 5.71
N ALA A 315 -2.95 -2.66 7.02
CA ALA A 315 -1.67 -2.48 7.71
C ALA A 315 -1.61 -3.44 8.90
N ASP A 316 -0.52 -4.21 9.02
CA ASP A 316 -0.31 -5.15 10.10
C ASP A 316 0.47 -4.51 11.26
N ALA A 317 -0.27 -3.99 12.24
CA ALA A 317 0.33 -3.36 13.42
C ALA A 317 1.26 -4.29 14.22
N ALA A 318 1.06 -5.61 14.15
CA ALA A 318 1.90 -6.58 14.85
C ALA A 318 3.34 -6.58 14.30
N THR A 319 3.51 -6.28 13.01
CA THR A 319 4.82 -6.16 12.36
C THR A 319 5.36 -4.72 12.35
N GLY A 320 4.70 -3.81 13.04
CA GLY A 320 5.05 -2.39 13.05
C GLY A 320 4.68 -1.62 11.78
N ASP A 321 3.79 -2.21 10.97
CA ASP A 321 3.16 -1.52 9.86
C ASP A 321 2.19 -0.46 10.38
N THR A 322 2.09 0.63 9.64
CA THR A 322 1.13 1.70 9.92
C THR A 322 0.42 2.11 8.62
N TRP A 323 -0.60 2.93 8.73
CA TRP A 323 -1.26 3.50 7.57
C TRP A 323 -0.28 4.25 6.63
N VAL A 324 0.84 4.73 7.15
CA VAL A 324 1.88 5.39 6.36
C VAL A 324 2.53 4.41 5.37
N ASP A 325 2.70 3.13 5.74
CA ASP A 325 3.20 2.12 4.82
C ASP A 325 2.23 1.84 3.69
N ALA A 326 0.96 1.71 4.04
CA ALA A 326 -0.12 1.25 3.18
C ALA A 326 -0.63 2.32 2.18
N HIS A 327 -0.54 3.59 2.56
CA HIS A 327 -0.99 4.74 1.76
C HIS A 327 0.06 5.17 0.74
N LEU A 328 -0.32 5.45 -0.51
CA LEU A 328 0.57 5.82 -1.62
C LEU A 328 1.75 4.84 -1.78
N LEU A 329 1.50 3.55 -1.79
CA LEU A 329 2.54 2.52 -1.82
C LEU A 329 3.03 2.25 -3.25
N PRO A 330 4.29 2.56 -3.63
CA PRO A 330 4.82 2.25 -4.94
C PRO A 330 5.29 0.79 -4.98
N VAL A 331 4.76 0.03 -5.93
CA VAL A 331 5.14 -1.37 -6.18
C VAL A 331 5.76 -1.47 -7.57
N PRO A 332 6.99 -1.97 -7.72
CA PRO A 332 7.62 -2.18 -9.02
C PRO A 332 6.76 -3.03 -9.94
N ASP A 333 6.67 -2.66 -11.23
CA ASP A 333 5.84 -3.36 -12.22
C ASP A 333 6.08 -4.90 -12.22
N PRO A 334 7.32 -5.43 -12.20
CA PRO A 334 7.55 -6.88 -12.16
C PRO A 334 7.08 -7.54 -10.85
N SER A 335 7.18 -6.82 -9.73
CA SER A 335 6.67 -7.32 -8.45
C SER A 335 5.16 -7.41 -8.45
N LEU A 336 4.48 -6.36 -8.92
CA LEU A 336 3.02 -6.31 -9.00
C LEU A 336 2.49 -7.37 -9.99
N ASP A 337 3.15 -7.55 -11.12
CA ASP A 337 2.84 -8.60 -12.10
C ASP A 337 2.88 -9.99 -11.47
N THR A 338 3.95 -10.27 -10.71
CA THR A 338 4.11 -11.55 -10.02
C THR A 338 3.09 -11.75 -8.89
N MET A 339 2.87 -10.74 -8.05
CA MET A 339 1.94 -10.84 -6.93
C MET A 339 0.47 -10.99 -7.37
N SER A 340 0.11 -10.51 -8.56
CA SER A 340 -1.24 -10.61 -9.11
C SER A 340 -1.48 -11.86 -9.98
N ALA A 341 -0.55 -12.81 -10.01
CA ALA A 341 -0.74 -14.15 -10.54
C ALA A 341 -1.13 -15.09 -9.38
N LEU A 342 -2.40 -15.45 -9.31
CA LEU A 342 -2.98 -16.16 -8.17
C LEU A 342 -3.22 -17.64 -8.48
N SER A 343 -3.20 -18.49 -7.47
CA SER A 343 -3.34 -19.94 -7.55
C SER A 343 -2.27 -20.60 -8.44
N ALA A 344 -2.30 -21.92 -8.54
CA ALA A 344 -1.30 -22.69 -9.32
C ALA A 344 -1.38 -22.43 -10.83
N ASP A 345 -2.55 -22.06 -11.34
CA ASP A 345 -2.77 -21.70 -12.75
C ASP A 345 -2.46 -20.25 -13.06
N GLY A 346 -2.14 -19.44 -12.04
CA GLY A 346 -1.65 -18.08 -12.18
C GLY A 346 -2.69 -17.10 -12.73
N PHE A 347 -4.00 -17.29 -12.49
CA PHE A 347 -5.03 -16.38 -12.98
C PHE A 347 -4.84 -14.96 -12.44
N ARG A 348 -5.36 -13.97 -13.15
CA ARG A 348 -5.43 -12.57 -12.73
C ARG A 348 -6.86 -12.08 -12.69
N GLY A 349 -7.23 -11.45 -11.57
CA GLY A 349 -8.52 -10.78 -11.39
C GLY A 349 -8.33 -9.29 -11.17
N ALA A 350 -9.05 -8.46 -11.91
CA ALA A 350 -9.06 -7.01 -11.72
C ALA A 350 -10.43 -6.42 -12.07
N VAL A 351 -10.72 -5.24 -11.51
CA VAL A 351 -11.92 -4.44 -11.86
C VAL A 351 -11.45 -3.05 -12.25
N THR A 352 -11.65 -2.67 -13.50
CA THR A 352 -11.38 -1.31 -13.97
C THR A 352 -12.62 -0.45 -13.79
N ILE A 353 -12.45 0.72 -13.17
CA ILE A 353 -13.51 1.71 -12.93
C ILE A 353 -13.15 2.96 -13.72
N GLY A 354 -13.93 3.25 -14.74
CA GLY A 354 -13.79 4.46 -15.55
C GLY A 354 -14.38 5.70 -14.86
N ARG A 355 -14.07 6.86 -15.41
CA ARG A 355 -14.64 8.11 -14.90
C ARG A 355 -16.15 8.13 -15.05
N PRO A 356 -16.86 8.71 -14.09
CA PRO A 356 -18.30 8.93 -14.23
C PRO A 356 -18.60 9.66 -15.53
N ARG A 357 -19.63 9.20 -16.24
CA ARG A 357 -20.17 9.93 -17.39
C ARG A 357 -21.02 11.07 -16.88
N PRO A 358 -20.94 12.26 -17.52
CA PRO A 358 -21.75 13.43 -17.14
C PRO A 358 -23.26 13.15 -17.27
#